data_b8df6c37581f88d68ec6cd81db65daca
#
_entry.id   b8df6c37581f88d68ec6cd81db65daca
#
_cell.length_a   1.000
_cell.length_b   1.000
_cell.length_c   1.000
_cell.angle_alpha   90.00
_cell.angle_beta   90.00
_cell.angle_gamma   90.00
#
_symmetry.space_group_name_H-M   'P 1'
#
loop_
_entity.id
_entity.type
_entity.pdbx_description
1 polymer ?
#
loop_
_entity_poly.entity_id
_entity_poly.type
_entity_poly.pdbx_seq_one_letter_code
_entity_poly.pdbx_strand_id
1 'polypeptide(L)'
;MKAKLKLSPIFIVGFVLVLISFSLFMIFRQMDTNDIEGYSFICFIIAAAYGGYSIANYFAYKKKEGYNGNHFVWVLSLFSISCFCLNLDFQIFSELVLGVSIILILFHLALVVHVFRHNVPKYLVTFNYLIVGVGATIVLFYSLFMVPLWGIGFIGMILFGLTIHVYIPFVLFLVALILFFKAKRTYYDNISFSIGASLPLIAVVILIYWNAQIADSMHRKSAEILTGQTSSLPDWVELSQRMPNNYFTERILKSGLLYEDELLSNWGWNSIGSFDEMKKNDPVLAVAMLLSPDLNLSDKARINILNTSFNTRHLSRRKLWRGDNLSTSEVLTNIRLYPDYRIAYTEKIISIKNSSSWQRNQQEALYSFKLPEGSTATSLSLWINGVEEKSRLSTRKKADSAYTTIVGVERRDPSILHWQEGNIVTIAVFPCTPAENRRFKLGYTSPMKFENGKLYYE
;
A
#
# COMPACT_ATOMS: atom_id res chain seq x y z
N MET A 1 -49.77 -0.47 -7.23
CA MET A 1 -49.74 0.08 -5.86
C MET A 1 -48.31 0.01 -5.34
N LYS A 2 -47.59 1.13 -5.23
CA LYS A 2 -46.22 1.16 -4.66
C LYS A 2 -46.33 0.89 -3.17
N ALA A 3 -45.86 -0.28 -2.72
CA ALA A 3 -45.78 -0.56 -1.30
C ALA A 3 -44.93 0.54 -0.64
N LYS A 4 -45.51 1.31 0.27
CA LYS A 4 -44.77 2.28 1.08
C LYS A 4 -43.71 1.50 1.86
N LEU A 5 -42.44 1.77 1.58
CA LEU A 5 -41.31 1.21 2.30
C LEU A 5 -41.38 1.69 3.77
N LYS A 6 -41.93 0.88 4.67
CA LYS A 6 -41.78 1.09 6.11
C LYS A 6 -40.40 0.56 6.52
N LEU A 7 -39.42 1.45 6.57
CA LEU A 7 -38.15 1.14 7.16
C LEU A 7 -38.31 0.88 8.65
N SER A 8 -37.85 -0.24 9.16
CA SER A 8 -37.87 -0.52 10.59
C SER A 8 -36.91 0.44 11.33
N PRO A 9 -37.25 0.87 12.56
CA PRO A 9 -36.34 1.73 13.34
C PRO A 9 -34.91 1.15 13.45
N ILE A 10 -34.80 -0.17 13.65
CA ILE A 10 -33.52 -0.87 13.71
C ILE A 10 -32.71 -0.71 12.41
N PHE A 11 -33.36 -0.71 11.25
CA PHE A 11 -32.70 -0.50 9.97
C PHE A 11 -32.10 0.92 9.85
N ILE A 12 -32.84 1.93 10.31
CA ILE A 12 -32.40 3.33 10.30
C ILE A 12 -31.20 3.51 11.26
N VAL A 13 -31.29 2.94 12.48
CA VAL A 13 -30.20 2.97 13.45
C VAL A 13 -28.94 2.34 12.85
N GLY A 14 -29.05 1.18 12.20
CA GLY A 14 -27.91 0.53 11.56
C GLY A 14 -27.26 1.41 10.48
N PHE A 15 -28.08 2.08 9.66
CA PHE A 15 -27.56 3.02 8.66
C PHE A 15 -26.77 4.18 9.28
N VAL A 16 -27.31 4.79 10.34
CA VAL A 16 -26.64 5.89 11.05
C VAL A 16 -25.30 5.41 11.66
N LEU A 17 -25.29 4.22 12.28
CA LEU A 17 -24.08 3.65 12.86
C LEU A 17 -23.01 3.34 11.79
N VAL A 18 -23.41 2.89 10.60
CA VAL A 18 -22.47 2.70 9.47
C VAL A 18 -21.84 4.03 9.06
N LEU A 19 -22.63 5.10 8.97
CA LEU A 19 -22.10 6.44 8.65
C LEU A 19 -21.13 6.93 9.72
N ILE A 20 -21.45 6.75 10.99
CA ILE A 20 -20.57 7.12 12.12
C ILE A 20 -19.28 6.32 12.06
N SER A 21 -19.35 4.98 11.93
CA SER A 21 -18.18 4.11 11.89
C SER A 21 -17.29 4.40 10.69
N PHE A 22 -17.89 4.70 9.52
CA PHE A 22 -17.12 5.08 8.33
C PHE A 22 -16.43 6.44 8.51
N SER A 23 -17.09 7.41 9.13
CA SER A 23 -16.49 8.70 9.45
C SER A 23 -15.33 8.56 10.43
N LEU A 24 -15.49 7.73 11.47
CA LEU A 24 -14.41 7.40 12.41
C LEU A 24 -13.22 6.75 11.69
N PHE A 25 -13.48 5.78 10.81
CA PHE A 25 -12.42 5.17 10.01
C PHE A 25 -11.64 6.20 9.18
N MET A 26 -12.34 7.14 8.53
CA MET A 26 -11.69 8.21 7.74
C MET A 26 -10.84 9.15 8.61
N ILE A 27 -11.28 9.42 9.85
CA ILE A 27 -10.51 10.20 10.83
C ILE A 27 -9.26 9.41 11.28
N PHE A 28 -9.44 8.16 11.70
CA PHE A 28 -8.33 7.31 12.16
C PHE A 28 -7.28 7.09 11.08
N ARG A 29 -7.68 6.97 9.82
CA ARG A 29 -6.76 6.85 8.70
C ARG A 29 -5.83 8.07 8.52
N GLN A 30 -6.24 9.25 9.01
CA GLN A 30 -5.44 10.48 8.95
C GLN A 30 -4.58 10.69 10.20
N MET A 31 -4.79 9.91 11.25
CA MET A 31 -4.00 9.98 12.48
C MET A 31 -2.71 9.16 12.34
N ASP A 32 -1.68 9.55 13.08
CA ASP A 32 -0.46 8.74 13.19
C ASP A 32 -0.74 7.43 13.93
N THR A 33 -0.04 6.36 13.56
CA THR A 33 -0.24 5.02 14.16
C THR A 33 -0.05 5.00 15.67
N ASN A 34 0.85 5.82 16.22
CA ASN A 34 1.08 5.91 17.66
C ASN A 34 -0.08 6.58 18.41
N ASP A 35 -0.91 7.34 17.69
CA ASP A 35 -2.08 8.04 18.26
C ASP A 35 -3.36 7.21 18.12
N ILE A 36 -3.34 6.14 17.29
CA ILE A 36 -4.50 5.29 17.00
C ILE A 36 -4.65 4.17 18.04
N GLU A 37 -3.58 3.81 18.79
CA GLU A 37 -3.59 2.67 19.71
C GLU A 37 -4.88 2.62 20.57
N GLY A 38 -5.70 1.59 20.27
CA GLY A 38 -6.96 1.33 20.96
C GLY A 38 -8.19 2.03 20.40
N TYR A 39 -8.09 3.10 19.60
CA TYR A 39 -9.27 3.77 19.02
C TYR A 39 -9.96 2.93 17.93
N SER A 40 -9.22 2.08 17.24
CA SER A 40 -9.78 1.14 16.25
C SER A 40 -10.81 0.20 16.85
N PHE A 41 -10.72 -0.13 18.13
CA PHE A 41 -11.68 -0.95 18.87
C PHE A 41 -13.05 -0.29 19.01
N ILE A 42 -13.17 1.03 18.88
CA ILE A 42 -14.48 1.73 18.94
C ILE A 42 -15.38 1.20 17.83
N CYS A 43 -14.88 1.07 16.60
CA CYS A 43 -15.66 0.52 15.48
C CYS A 43 -16.09 -0.94 15.74
N PHE A 44 -15.24 -1.73 16.40
CA PHE A 44 -15.60 -3.09 16.82
C PHE A 44 -16.71 -3.10 17.86
N ILE A 45 -16.63 -2.26 18.89
CA ILE A 45 -17.66 -2.18 19.95
C ILE A 45 -19.02 -1.79 19.34
N ILE A 46 -19.04 -0.82 18.42
CA ILE A 46 -20.26 -0.43 17.69
C ILE A 46 -20.82 -1.62 16.90
N ALA A 47 -19.97 -2.33 16.15
CA ALA A 47 -20.38 -3.49 15.35
C ALA A 47 -20.93 -4.63 16.24
N ALA A 48 -20.24 -4.94 17.35
CA ALA A 48 -20.64 -5.98 18.29
C ALA A 48 -21.95 -5.64 19.01
N ALA A 49 -22.10 -4.41 19.49
CA ALA A 49 -23.32 -3.96 20.18
C ALA A 49 -24.54 -4.00 19.24
N TYR A 50 -24.40 -3.46 18.02
CA TYR A 50 -25.47 -3.51 17.03
C TYR A 50 -25.75 -4.94 16.54
N GLY A 51 -24.72 -5.76 16.38
CA GLY A 51 -24.84 -7.18 16.04
C GLY A 51 -25.61 -7.96 17.09
N GLY A 52 -25.23 -7.81 18.37
CA GLY A 52 -25.92 -8.44 19.50
C GLY A 52 -27.39 -8.00 19.58
N TYR A 53 -27.65 -6.70 19.47
CA TYR A 53 -29.02 -6.17 19.43
C TYR A 53 -29.82 -6.73 18.24
N SER A 54 -29.22 -6.84 17.07
CA SER A 54 -29.84 -7.38 15.86
C SER A 54 -30.19 -8.86 16.02
N ILE A 55 -29.33 -9.65 16.66
CA ILE A 55 -29.56 -11.07 16.96
C ILE A 55 -30.68 -11.21 17.98
N ALA A 56 -30.66 -10.45 19.07
CA ALA A 56 -31.72 -10.45 20.09
C ALA A 56 -33.07 -10.09 19.47
N ASN A 57 -33.12 -9.06 18.63
CA ASN A 57 -34.29 -8.65 17.88
C ASN A 57 -34.81 -9.76 16.94
N TYR A 58 -33.90 -10.47 16.25
CA TYR A 58 -34.27 -11.60 15.42
C TYR A 58 -34.98 -12.69 16.24
N PHE A 59 -34.41 -13.12 17.37
CA PHE A 59 -35.01 -14.16 18.20
C PHE A 59 -36.38 -13.73 18.80
N ALA A 60 -36.51 -12.45 19.21
CA ALA A 60 -37.72 -11.91 19.77
C ALA A 60 -38.88 -11.79 18.74
N TYR A 61 -38.55 -11.48 17.48
CA TYR A 61 -39.58 -11.09 16.50
C TYR A 61 -39.68 -11.96 15.26
N LYS A 62 -38.80 -12.97 15.06
CA LYS A 62 -38.78 -13.84 13.85
C LYS A 62 -40.10 -14.54 13.55
N LYS A 63 -40.96 -14.76 14.56
CA LYS A 63 -42.27 -15.40 14.40
C LYS A 63 -43.42 -14.42 14.10
N LYS A 64 -43.18 -13.09 14.19
CA LYS A 64 -44.20 -12.09 13.89
C LYS A 64 -44.39 -11.93 12.38
N GLU A 65 -45.67 -11.86 11.92
CA GLU A 65 -45.95 -11.54 10.54
C GLU A 65 -45.34 -10.19 10.15
N GLY A 66 -44.66 -10.17 8.99
CA GLY A 66 -43.98 -8.97 8.48
C GLY A 66 -42.59 -8.71 9.05
N TYR A 67 -42.05 -9.59 9.89
CA TYR A 67 -40.65 -9.45 10.31
C TYR A 67 -39.71 -9.62 9.11
N ASN A 68 -38.78 -8.69 8.97
CA ASN A 68 -37.82 -8.64 7.89
C ASN A 68 -36.42 -8.46 8.45
N GLY A 69 -35.52 -9.43 8.18
CA GLY A 69 -34.12 -9.41 8.63
C GLY A 69 -33.20 -8.47 7.82
N ASN A 70 -33.75 -7.52 7.08
CA ASN A 70 -32.97 -6.62 6.19
C ASN A 70 -31.88 -5.84 6.92
N HIS A 71 -32.03 -5.57 8.21
CA HIS A 71 -31.05 -4.85 9.03
C HIS A 71 -29.71 -5.60 9.20
N PHE A 72 -29.67 -6.93 8.96
CA PHE A 72 -28.41 -7.68 9.00
C PHE A 72 -27.37 -7.23 7.97
N VAL A 73 -27.80 -6.55 6.88
CA VAL A 73 -26.85 -5.96 5.92
C VAL A 73 -25.95 -4.91 6.59
N TRP A 74 -26.49 -4.18 7.58
CA TRP A 74 -25.71 -3.20 8.33
C TRP A 74 -24.75 -3.85 9.33
N VAL A 75 -25.11 -5.00 9.90
CA VAL A 75 -24.21 -5.78 10.75
C VAL A 75 -22.97 -6.16 9.96
N LEU A 76 -23.13 -6.69 8.73
CA LEU A 76 -22.03 -7.05 7.86
C LEU A 76 -21.17 -5.83 7.49
N SER A 77 -21.82 -4.72 7.17
CA SER A 77 -21.11 -3.47 6.82
C SER A 77 -20.31 -2.92 8.01
N LEU A 78 -20.86 -2.93 9.21
CA LEU A 78 -20.17 -2.48 10.43
C LEU A 78 -18.98 -3.35 10.77
N PHE A 79 -19.12 -4.67 10.72
CA PHE A 79 -17.98 -5.57 10.92
C PHE A 79 -16.90 -5.43 9.84
N SER A 80 -17.29 -5.17 8.60
CA SER A 80 -16.32 -4.89 7.53
C SER A 80 -15.56 -3.60 7.79
N ILE A 81 -16.23 -2.50 8.18
CA ILE A 81 -15.54 -1.26 8.57
C ILE A 81 -14.62 -1.50 9.76
N SER A 82 -15.06 -2.28 10.74
CA SER A 82 -14.25 -2.66 11.90
C SER A 82 -12.99 -3.46 11.49
N CYS A 83 -13.07 -4.34 10.48
CA CYS A 83 -11.88 -5.00 9.92
C CYS A 83 -10.87 -3.98 9.38
N PHE A 84 -11.32 -2.97 8.66
CA PHE A 84 -10.44 -1.91 8.15
C PHE A 84 -9.86 -1.04 9.27
N CYS A 85 -10.66 -0.72 10.30
CA CYS A 85 -10.16 0.02 11.47
C CYS A 85 -9.07 -0.77 12.19
N LEU A 86 -9.30 -2.04 12.49
CA LEU A 86 -8.31 -2.91 13.16
C LEU A 86 -7.05 -3.11 12.31
N ASN A 87 -7.18 -3.09 10.97
CA ASN A 87 -6.01 -3.16 10.10
C ASN A 87 -5.11 -1.92 10.18
N LEU A 88 -5.62 -0.77 10.62
CA LEU A 88 -4.78 0.42 10.89
C LEU A 88 -3.83 0.19 12.07
N ASP A 89 -4.27 -0.54 13.10
CA ASP A 89 -3.45 -0.86 14.28
C ASP A 89 -2.53 -2.05 14.03
N PHE A 90 -3.10 -3.16 13.52
CA PHE A 90 -2.38 -4.44 13.41
C PHE A 90 -1.63 -4.63 12.09
N GLN A 91 -1.88 -3.80 11.08
CA GLN A 91 -1.24 -3.80 9.76
C GLN A 91 -1.10 -5.19 9.12
N ILE A 92 -2.11 -6.06 9.30
CA ILE A 92 -2.13 -7.42 8.73
C ILE A 92 -2.06 -7.38 7.21
N PHE A 93 -2.69 -6.37 6.61
CA PHE A 93 -2.61 -6.07 5.19
C PHE A 93 -1.99 -4.69 5.00
N SER A 94 -1.05 -4.59 4.09
CA SER A 94 -0.67 -3.29 3.50
C SER A 94 -1.91 -2.61 2.88
N GLU A 95 -1.83 -1.31 2.60
CA GLU A 95 -2.94 -0.59 1.97
C GLU A 95 -3.50 -1.34 0.75
N LEU A 96 -4.84 -1.32 0.62
CA LEU A 96 -5.51 -1.90 -0.54
C LEU A 96 -5.29 -1.02 -1.79
N VAL A 97 -5.12 -1.67 -2.94
CA VAL A 97 -5.20 -0.97 -4.22
C VAL A 97 -6.55 -0.27 -4.33
N LEU A 98 -6.55 0.98 -4.80
CA LEU A 98 -7.76 1.81 -4.91
C LEU A 98 -8.93 1.09 -5.59
N GLY A 99 -8.66 0.34 -6.67
CA GLY A 99 -9.68 -0.43 -7.38
C GLY A 99 -10.35 -1.48 -6.51
N VAL A 100 -9.59 -2.18 -5.68
CA VAL A 100 -10.13 -3.18 -4.73
C VAL A 100 -10.97 -2.51 -3.65
N SER A 101 -10.53 -1.37 -3.10
CA SER A 101 -11.29 -0.60 -2.12
C SER A 101 -12.64 -0.15 -2.70
N ILE A 102 -12.66 0.36 -3.93
CA ILE A 102 -13.88 0.74 -4.64
C ILE A 102 -14.80 -0.47 -4.83
N ILE A 103 -14.27 -1.61 -5.27
CA ILE A 103 -15.05 -2.84 -5.46
C ILE A 103 -15.71 -3.27 -4.14
N LEU A 104 -14.98 -3.25 -3.01
CA LEU A 104 -15.53 -3.63 -1.71
C LEU A 104 -16.63 -2.68 -1.25
N ILE A 105 -16.47 -1.37 -1.45
CA ILE A 105 -17.53 -0.38 -1.17
C ILE A 105 -18.77 -0.64 -2.04
N LEU A 106 -18.57 -0.81 -3.34
CA LEU A 106 -19.66 -1.11 -4.28
C LEU A 106 -20.34 -2.44 -3.94
N PHE A 107 -19.60 -3.44 -3.50
CA PHE A 107 -20.15 -4.71 -3.04
C PHE A 107 -21.10 -4.53 -1.84
N HIS A 108 -20.72 -3.78 -0.82
CA HIS A 108 -21.59 -3.49 0.32
C HIS A 108 -22.83 -2.68 -0.10
N LEU A 109 -22.65 -1.67 -0.96
CA LEU A 109 -23.79 -0.94 -1.53
C LEU A 109 -24.72 -1.86 -2.33
N ALA A 110 -24.15 -2.82 -3.07
CA ALA A 110 -24.94 -3.80 -3.81
C ALA A 110 -25.73 -4.73 -2.89
N LEU A 111 -25.19 -5.12 -1.74
CA LEU A 111 -25.96 -5.86 -0.71
C LEU A 111 -27.13 -5.03 -0.18
N VAL A 112 -26.96 -3.72 0.04
CA VAL A 112 -28.02 -2.81 0.45
C VAL A 112 -29.10 -2.68 -0.65
N VAL A 113 -28.69 -2.48 -1.91
CA VAL A 113 -29.62 -2.40 -3.06
C VAL A 113 -30.42 -3.69 -3.20
N HIS A 114 -29.80 -4.85 -2.92
CA HIS A 114 -30.49 -6.13 -2.96
C HIS A 114 -31.67 -6.22 -1.96
N VAL A 115 -31.53 -5.60 -0.79
CA VAL A 115 -32.63 -5.49 0.20
C VAL A 115 -33.85 -4.79 -0.41
N PHE A 116 -33.63 -3.79 -1.26
CA PHE A 116 -34.68 -2.97 -1.90
C PHE A 116 -35.02 -3.43 -3.33
N ARG A 117 -34.58 -4.60 -3.77
CA ARG A 117 -34.70 -5.08 -5.15
C ARG A 117 -36.10 -5.03 -5.74
N HIS A 118 -37.17 -5.14 -4.90
CA HIS A 118 -38.55 -5.08 -5.35
C HIS A 118 -39.01 -3.67 -5.76
N ASN A 119 -38.30 -2.63 -5.30
CA ASN A 119 -38.59 -1.23 -5.57
C ASN A 119 -37.63 -0.61 -6.61
N VAL A 120 -36.66 -1.39 -7.09
CA VAL A 120 -35.64 -0.96 -8.02
C VAL A 120 -35.96 -1.48 -9.42
N PRO A 121 -35.73 -0.73 -10.50
CA PRO A 121 -35.90 -1.18 -11.88
C PRO A 121 -35.11 -2.46 -12.17
N LYS A 122 -35.67 -3.37 -12.97
CA LYS A 122 -35.07 -4.68 -13.25
C LYS A 122 -33.64 -4.61 -13.78
N TYR A 123 -33.34 -3.67 -14.68
CA TYR A 123 -32.01 -3.51 -15.24
C TYR A 123 -30.96 -3.14 -14.18
N LEU A 124 -31.34 -2.33 -13.18
CA LEU A 124 -30.47 -2.02 -12.05
C LEU A 124 -30.26 -3.22 -11.12
N VAL A 125 -31.29 -4.07 -10.94
CA VAL A 125 -31.13 -5.33 -10.20
C VAL A 125 -30.16 -6.27 -10.93
N THR A 126 -30.28 -6.41 -12.24
CA THR A 126 -29.36 -7.22 -13.05
C THR A 126 -27.92 -6.68 -12.97
N PHE A 127 -27.74 -5.36 -13.08
CA PHE A 127 -26.42 -4.72 -12.90
C PHE A 127 -25.87 -4.94 -11.47
N ASN A 128 -26.74 -4.88 -10.46
CA ASN A 128 -26.37 -5.14 -9.07
C ASN A 128 -25.79 -6.56 -8.90
N TYR A 129 -26.34 -7.57 -9.57
CA TYR A 129 -25.77 -8.94 -9.54
C TYR A 129 -24.37 -9.02 -10.15
N LEU A 130 -24.05 -8.19 -11.14
CA LEU A 130 -22.69 -8.11 -11.66
C LEU A 130 -21.73 -7.64 -10.59
N ILE A 131 -22.06 -6.57 -9.86
CA ILE A 131 -21.24 -6.04 -8.76
C ILE A 131 -21.09 -7.07 -7.64
N VAL A 132 -22.18 -7.78 -7.28
CA VAL A 132 -22.13 -8.85 -6.28
C VAL A 132 -21.21 -9.97 -6.73
N GLY A 133 -21.20 -10.34 -8.01
CA GLY A 133 -20.29 -11.34 -8.57
C GLY A 133 -18.82 -10.93 -8.44
N VAL A 134 -18.46 -9.70 -8.86
CA VAL A 134 -17.09 -9.18 -8.72
C VAL A 134 -16.65 -9.20 -7.25
N GLY A 135 -17.48 -8.65 -6.36
CA GLY A 135 -17.21 -8.61 -4.92
C GLY A 135 -17.07 -10.00 -4.31
N ALA A 136 -17.92 -10.96 -4.71
CA ALA A 136 -17.85 -12.34 -4.23
C ALA A 136 -16.48 -12.99 -4.52
N THR A 137 -15.92 -12.78 -5.71
CA THR A 137 -14.59 -13.31 -6.06
C THR A 137 -13.48 -12.65 -5.23
N ILE A 138 -13.56 -11.35 -4.99
CA ILE A 138 -12.58 -10.65 -4.17
C ILE A 138 -12.65 -11.08 -2.69
N VAL A 139 -13.85 -11.15 -2.11
CA VAL A 139 -13.99 -11.61 -0.71
C VAL A 139 -13.66 -13.09 -0.54
N LEU A 140 -13.85 -13.92 -1.58
CA LEU A 140 -13.37 -15.31 -1.58
C LEU A 140 -11.84 -15.37 -1.44
N PHE A 141 -11.11 -14.53 -2.18
CA PHE A 141 -9.65 -14.44 -2.03
C PHE A 141 -9.27 -14.13 -0.58
N TYR A 142 -9.86 -13.08 0.02
CA TYR A 142 -9.56 -12.74 1.41
C TYR A 142 -9.99 -13.81 2.41
N SER A 143 -11.09 -14.52 2.11
CA SER A 143 -11.52 -15.65 2.92
C SER A 143 -10.47 -16.77 2.92
N LEU A 144 -9.95 -17.14 1.75
CA LEU A 144 -8.90 -18.17 1.61
C LEU A 144 -7.57 -17.71 2.25
N PHE A 145 -7.23 -16.44 2.10
CA PHE A 145 -6.03 -15.87 2.73
C PHE A 145 -6.09 -15.94 4.26
N MET A 146 -7.28 -15.82 4.85
CA MET A 146 -7.48 -15.88 6.30
C MET A 146 -7.56 -17.30 6.87
N VAL A 147 -7.64 -18.36 6.03
CA VAL A 147 -7.76 -19.75 6.50
C VAL A 147 -6.67 -20.15 7.51
N PRO A 148 -5.38 -19.82 7.34
CA PRO A 148 -4.35 -20.16 8.33
C PRO A 148 -4.60 -19.54 9.71
N LEU A 149 -5.30 -18.41 9.77
CA LEU A 149 -5.62 -17.70 11.01
C LEU A 149 -6.89 -18.21 11.70
N TRP A 150 -7.68 -19.08 11.06
CA TRP A 150 -8.98 -19.53 11.60
C TRP A 150 -8.81 -20.27 12.94
N GLY A 151 -7.78 -21.11 13.09
CA GLY A 151 -7.53 -21.82 14.36
C GLY A 151 -7.25 -20.87 15.51
N ILE A 152 -6.33 -19.95 15.30
CA ILE A 152 -5.97 -18.92 16.30
C ILE A 152 -7.16 -17.99 16.52
N GLY A 153 -7.87 -17.63 15.45
CA GLY A 153 -9.06 -16.81 15.48
C GLY A 153 -10.18 -17.41 16.32
N PHE A 154 -10.38 -18.72 16.26
CA PHE A 154 -11.37 -19.42 17.09
C PHE A 154 -11.03 -19.35 18.58
N ILE A 155 -9.78 -19.60 18.95
CA ILE A 155 -9.32 -19.49 20.34
C ILE A 155 -9.47 -18.06 20.85
N GLY A 156 -9.03 -17.05 20.06
CA GLY A 156 -9.14 -15.65 20.44
C GLY A 156 -10.59 -15.15 20.52
N MET A 157 -11.50 -15.72 19.71
CA MET A 157 -12.93 -15.42 19.80
C MET A 157 -13.53 -15.90 21.13
N ILE A 158 -13.14 -17.07 21.60
CA ILE A 158 -13.59 -17.62 22.89
C ILE A 158 -13.02 -16.81 24.06
N LEU A 159 -11.73 -16.45 24.00
CA LEU A 159 -11.04 -15.78 25.09
C LEU A 159 -11.34 -14.27 25.18
N PHE A 160 -11.39 -13.59 24.04
CA PHE A 160 -11.40 -12.13 23.97
C PHE A 160 -12.56 -11.56 23.17
N GLY A 161 -13.30 -12.36 22.41
CA GLY A 161 -14.39 -11.91 21.52
C GLY A 161 -13.92 -11.13 20.28
N LEU A 162 -12.62 -10.86 20.15
CA LEU A 162 -12.08 -9.88 19.19
C LEU A 162 -11.79 -10.43 17.79
N THR A 163 -11.57 -11.72 17.64
CA THR A 163 -11.06 -12.32 16.40
C THR A 163 -12.13 -12.76 15.40
N ILE A 164 -13.38 -12.38 15.62
CA ILE A 164 -14.49 -12.62 14.69
C ILE A 164 -14.19 -12.05 13.28
N HIS A 165 -13.33 -11.04 13.21
CA HIS A 165 -12.93 -10.35 11.97
C HIS A 165 -12.29 -11.29 10.93
N VAL A 166 -11.58 -12.33 11.38
CA VAL A 166 -10.96 -13.33 10.52
C VAL A 166 -11.99 -14.09 9.67
N TYR A 167 -13.24 -14.20 10.16
CA TYR A 167 -14.32 -14.92 9.48
C TYR A 167 -15.21 -14.01 8.63
N ILE A 168 -15.11 -12.68 8.75
CA ILE A 168 -15.97 -11.74 8.02
C ILE A 168 -15.90 -11.91 6.51
N PRO A 169 -14.72 -12.03 5.85
CA PRO A 169 -14.67 -12.27 4.41
C PRO A 169 -15.40 -13.55 4.01
N PHE A 170 -15.29 -14.63 4.80
CA PHE A 170 -16.00 -15.87 4.56
C PHE A 170 -17.51 -15.73 4.68
N VAL A 171 -17.99 -15.03 5.70
CA VAL A 171 -19.43 -14.74 5.89
C VAL A 171 -19.97 -13.91 4.73
N LEU A 172 -19.24 -12.88 4.29
CA LEU A 172 -19.62 -12.07 3.13
C LEU A 172 -19.71 -12.90 1.85
N PHE A 173 -18.75 -13.81 1.64
CA PHE A 173 -18.77 -14.74 0.52
C PHE A 173 -20.00 -15.67 0.59
N LEU A 174 -20.28 -16.25 1.75
CA LEU A 174 -21.49 -17.09 1.94
C LEU A 174 -22.79 -16.31 1.67
N VAL A 175 -22.87 -15.05 2.12
CA VAL A 175 -24.03 -14.20 1.82
C VAL A 175 -24.16 -13.99 0.32
N ALA A 176 -23.08 -13.69 -0.39
CA ALA A 176 -23.11 -13.55 -1.85
C ALA A 176 -23.60 -14.86 -2.54
N LEU A 177 -23.14 -16.04 -2.07
CA LEU A 177 -23.60 -17.33 -2.56
C LEU A 177 -25.10 -17.58 -2.24
N ILE A 178 -25.54 -17.24 -1.04
CA ILE A 178 -26.97 -17.37 -0.67
C ILE A 178 -27.82 -16.46 -1.57
N LEU A 179 -27.37 -15.24 -1.83
CA LEU A 179 -28.05 -14.36 -2.79
C LEU A 179 -28.03 -14.96 -4.20
N PHE A 180 -26.95 -15.64 -4.58
CA PHE A 180 -26.87 -16.33 -5.86
C PHE A 180 -27.81 -17.53 -5.93
N PHE A 181 -27.93 -18.38 -4.92
CA PHE A 181 -28.71 -19.63 -5.00
C PHE A 181 -30.19 -19.48 -4.60
N LYS A 182 -30.54 -18.63 -3.64
CA LYS A 182 -31.89 -18.55 -3.07
C LYS A 182 -32.81 -17.46 -3.65
N ALA A 183 -32.27 -16.44 -4.30
CA ALA A 183 -33.10 -15.39 -4.85
C ALA A 183 -33.90 -15.90 -6.05
N LYS A 184 -35.23 -15.55 -6.14
CA LYS A 184 -36.00 -15.70 -7.38
C LYS A 184 -35.41 -14.74 -8.42
N ARG A 185 -34.72 -15.27 -9.41
CA ARG A 185 -33.93 -14.51 -10.38
C ARG A 185 -34.39 -14.78 -11.80
N THR A 186 -34.12 -13.79 -12.64
CA THR A 186 -34.22 -13.97 -14.08
C THR A 186 -32.96 -14.65 -14.63
N TYR A 187 -33.05 -15.20 -15.82
CA TYR A 187 -31.89 -15.74 -16.54
C TYR A 187 -30.75 -14.71 -16.66
N TYR A 188 -31.09 -13.46 -16.93
CA TYR A 188 -30.13 -12.35 -17.04
C TYR A 188 -29.40 -12.04 -15.74
N ASP A 189 -30.02 -12.19 -14.58
CA ASP A 189 -29.39 -11.96 -13.28
C ASP A 189 -28.29 -13.02 -13.01
N ASN A 190 -28.53 -14.29 -13.43
CA ASN A 190 -27.54 -15.35 -13.32
C ASN A 190 -26.33 -15.08 -14.22
N ILE A 191 -26.56 -14.68 -15.47
CA ILE A 191 -25.49 -14.32 -16.40
C ILE A 191 -24.69 -13.16 -15.86
N SER A 192 -25.36 -12.10 -15.39
CA SER A 192 -24.68 -10.92 -14.82
C SER A 192 -23.79 -11.27 -13.64
N PHE A 193 -24.27 -12.10 -12.71
CA PHE A 193 -23.45 -12.54 -11.59
C PHE A 193 -22.23 -13.35 -12.09
N SER A 194 -22.43 -14.29 -13.01
CA SER A 194 -21.35 -15.13 -13.55
C SER A 194 -20.30 -14.30 -14.30
N ILE A 195 -20.74 -13.33 -15.10
CA ILE A 195 -19.83 -12.37 -15.74
C ILE A 195 -19.06 -11.57 -14.67
N GLY A 196 -19.75 -11.03 -13.67
CA GLY A 196 -19.12 -10.32 -12.57
C GLY A 196 -18.06 -11.16 -11.86
N ALA A 197 -18.39 -12.40 -11.52
CA ALA A 197 -17.46 -13.32 -10.85
C ALA A 197 -16.25 -13.69 -11.72
N SER A 198 -16.40 -13.71 -13.05
CA SER A 198 -15.30 -14.02 -13.97
C SER A 198 -14.37 -12.84 -14.23
N LEU A 199 -14.79 -11.58 -14.04
CA LEU A 199 -13.96 -10.41 -14.33
C LEU A 199 -12.63 -10.40 -13.56
N PRO A 200 -12.55 -10.63 -12.24
CA PRO A 200 -11.27 -10.70 -11.54
C PRO A 200 -10.41 -11.88 -12.03
N LEU A 201 -11.02 -13.02 -12.41
CA LEU A 201 -10.30 -14.16 -12.95
C LEU A 201 -9.71 -13.86 -14.34
N ILE A 202 -10.45 -13.16 -15.18
CA ILE A 202 -9.95 -12.67 -16.48
C ILE A 202 -8.76 -11.73 -16.28
N ALA A 203 -8.84 -10.83 -15.29
CA ALA A 203 -7.73 -9.94 -14.96
C ALA A 203 -6.49 -10.71 -14.48
N VAL A 204 -6.65 -11.81 -13.72
CA VAL A 204 -5.56 -12.74 -13.36
C VAL A 204 -4.93 -13.33 -14.61
N VAL A 205 -5.73 -13.84 -15.56
CA VAL A 205 -5.24 -14.44 -16.81
C VAL A 205 -4.45 -13.42 -17.63
N ILE A 206 -4.92 -12.18 -17.71
CA ILE A 206 -4.20 -11.08 -18.40
C ILE A 206 -2.84 -10.83 -17.74
N LEU A 207 -2.76 -10.82 -16.43
CA LEU A 207 -1.49 -10.62 -15.70
C LEU A 207 -0.54 -11.81 -15.90
N ILE A 208 -1.05 -13.05 -15.90
CA ILE A 208 -0.25 -14.24 -16.20
C ILE A 208 0.33 -14.15 -17.62
N TYR A 209 -0.48 -13.74 -18.60
CA TYR A 209 -0.02 -13.55 -19.98
C TYR A 209 1.12 -12.52 -20.06
N TRP A 210 1.00 -11.37 -19.40
CA TRP A 210 2.04 -10.35 -19.39
C TRP A 210 3.29 -10.83 -18.64
N ASN A 211 3.14 -11.58 -17.53
CA ASN A 211 4.28 -12.18 -16.84
C ASN A 211 5.04 -13.16 -17.76
N ALA A 212 4.34 -13.96 -18.53
CA ALA A 212 4.94 -14.87 -19.50
C ALA A 212 5.70 -14.12 -20.60
N GLN A 213 5.21 -12.96 -21.09
CA GLN A 213 5.92 -12.11 -22.05
C GLN A 213 7.23 -11.56 -21.47
N ILE A 214 7.23 -11.18 -20.21
CA ILE A 214 8.45 -10.72 -19.51
C ILE A 214 9.42 -11.89 -19.37
N ALA A 215 8.98 -13.06 -18.93
CA ALA A 215 9.80 -14.26 -18.80
C ALA A 215 10.41 -14.70 -20.13
N ASP A 216 9.65 -14.67 -21.24
CA ASP A 216 10.15 -14.96 -22.58
C ASP A 216 11.26 -14.00 -23.01
N SER A 217 11.12 -12.71 -22.71
CA SER A 217 12.16 -11.70 -22.97
C SER A 217 13.46 -12.02 -22.23
N MET A 218 13.37 -12.57 -21.00
CA MET A 218 14.52 -13.00 -20.21
C MET A 218 15.16 -14.29 -20.76
N HIS A 219 14.33 -15.27 -21.15
CA HIS A 219 14.84 -16.52 -21.72
C HIS A 219 15.58 -16.29 -23.03
N ARG A 220 15.09 -15.42 -23.91
CA ARG A 220 15.79 -15.04 -25.17
C ARG A 220 17.14 -14.44 -24.87
N LYS A 221 17.26 -13.57 -23.86
CA LYS A 221 18.53 -13.00 -23.46
C LYS A 221 19.50 -14.09 -22.95
N SER A 222 19.03 -14.96 -22.08
CA SER A 222 19.86 -16.06 -21.56
C SER A 222 20.39 -16.95 -22.69
N ALA A 223 19.59 -17.19 -23.74
CA ALA A 223 20.01 -17.94 -24.92
C ALA A 223 21.08 -17.19 -25.74
N GLU A 224 20.97 -15.88 -25.90
CA GLU A 224 21.98 -15.05 -26.59
C GLU A 224 23.33 -15.04 -25.88
N ILE A 225 23.33 -14.99 -24.53
CA ILE A 225 24.54 -15.11 -23.73
C ILE A 225 25.24 -16.47 -23.96
N LEU A 226 24.44 -17.55 -24.01
CA LEU A 226 24.96 -18.90 -24.28
C LEU A 226 25.54 -19.05 -25.69
N THR A 227 25.07 -18.27 -26.67
CA THR A 227 25.59 -18.26 -28.04
C THR A 227 26.80 -17.34 -28.24
N GLY A 228 27.31 -16.73 -27.18
CA GLY A 228 28.52 -15.89 -27.22
C GLY A 228 28.31 -14.45 -27.67
N GLN A 229 27.07 -14.02 -27.82
CA GLN A 229 26.75 -12.61 -28.06
C GLN A 229 26.72 -11.86 -26.71
N THR A 230 27.90 -11.47 -26.24
CA THR A 230 28.00 -10.65 -25.02
C THR A 230 27.89 -9.17 -25.36
N SER A 231 26.91 -8.51 -24.84
CA SER A 231 26.84 -7.06 -24.86
C SER A 231 27.68 -6.47 -23.73
N SER A 232 28.24 -5.30 -23.97
CA SER A 232 28.96 -4.52 -22.95
C SER A 232 28.01 -3.84 -21.94
N LEU A 233 26.70 -3.91 -22.15
CA LEU A 233 25.68 -3.26 -21.33
C LEU A 233 25.28 -4.15 -20.15
N PRO A 234 24.94 -3.54 -19.00
CA PRO A 234 24.33 -4.29 -17.89
C PRO A 234 23.04 -4.99 -18.30
N ASP A 235 22.80 -6.18 -17.77
CA ASP A 235 21.67 -7.04 -18.13
C ASP A 235 20.30 -6.36 -18.03
N TRP A 236 20.09 -5.56 -16.99
CA TRP A 236 18.84 -4.84 -16.79
C TRP A 236 18.56 -3.78 -17.87
N VAL A 237 19.60 -3.18 -18.48
CA VAL A 237 19.44 -2.19 -19.56
C VAL A 237 18.85 -2.86 -20.80
N GLU A 238 19.43 -3.99 -21.21
CA GLU A 238 18.91 -4.73 -22.37
C GLU A 238 17.52 -5.29 -22.13
N LEU A 239 17.26 -5.79 -20.91
CA LEU A 239 15.93 -6.24 -20.52
C LEU A 239 14.92 -5.11 -20.57
N SER A 240 15.27 -3.92 -20.09
CA SER A 240 14.38 -2.75 -20.12
C SER A 240 13.96 -2.35 -21.56
N GLN A 241 14.85 -2.54 -22.53
CA GLN A 241 14.57 -2.24 -23.95
C GLN A 241 13.65 -3.29 -24.60
N ARG A 242 13.68 -4.53 -24.13
CA ARG A 242 12.91 -5.65 -24.69
C ARG A 242 11.56 -5.86 -24.02
N MET A 243 11.41 -5.40 -22.77
CA MET A 243 10.16 -5.53 -22.06
C MET A 243 9.10 -4.55 -22.58
N PRO A 244 7.84 -5.00 -22.68
CA PRO A 244 6.76 -4.10 -23.07
C PRO A 244 6.57 -2.99 -22.02
N ASN A 245 6.60 -1.74 -22.45
CA ASN A 245 6.38 -0.59 -21.59
C ASN A 245 4.87 -0.32 -21.47
N ASN A 246 4.22 -0.99 -20.48
CA ASN A 246 2.80 -0.84 -20.21
C ASN A 246 2.50 -1.00 -18.70
N TYR A 247 1.29 -0.62 -18.31
CA TYR A 247 0.79 -0.69 -16.94
C TYR A 247 0.93 -2.09 -16.30
N PHE A 248 0.73 -3.16 -17.04
CA PHE A 248 0.80 -4.53 -16.51
C PHE A 248 2.23 -4.92 -16.19
N THR A 249 3.20 -4.59 -17.05
CA THR A 249 4.63 -4.82 -16.82
C THR A 249 5.11 -4.06 -15.58
N GLU A 250 4.76 -2.78 -15.45
CA GLU A 250 5.08 -1.99 -14.26
C GLU A 250 4.55 -2.65 -12.98
N ARG A 251 3.28 -3.05 -12.99
CA ARG A 251 2.61 -3.68 -11.86
C ARG A 251 3.25 -5.04 -11.48
N ILE A 252 3.64 -5.84 -12.47
CA ILE A 252 4.33 -7.12 -12.27
C ILE A 252 5.74 -6.89 -11.68
N LEU A 253 6.49 -5.94 -12.20
CA LEU A 253 7.82 -5.62 -11.67
C LEU A 253 7.75 -5.13 -10.23
N LYS A 254 6.75 -4.32 -9.88
CA LYS A 254 6.49 -3.84 -8.50
C LYS A 254 6.08 -4.97 -7.54
N SER A 255 5.48 -6.05 -8.02
CA SER A 255 4.95 -7.12 -7.16
C SER A 255 5.97 -7.87 -6.32
N GLY A 256 7.20 -8.03 -6.84
CA GLY A 256 8.29 -8.74 -6.15
C GLY A 256 9.00 -7.91 -5.09
N LEU A 257 8.71 -6.62 -5.03
CA LEU A 257 9.41 -5.69 -4.19
C LEU A 257 8.60 -5.49 -2.91
N LEU A 258 9.03 -6.12 -1.82
CA LEU A 258 8.31 -6.19 -0.55
C LEU A 258 8.79 -5.11 0.43
N TYR A 259 7.83 -4.59 1.25
CA TYR A 259 8.12 -3.86 2.48
C TYR A 259 8.35 -4.83 3.62
N GLU A 260 9.24 -4.45 4.53
CA GLU A 260 9.26 -5.05 5.84
C GLU A 260 8.10 -4.46 6.66
N ASP A 261 7.15 -5.30 7.04
CA ASP A 261 6.24 -5.03 8.12
C ASP A 261 6.96 -5.33 9.44
N GLU A 262 7.02 -4.39 10.37
CA GLU A 262 7.68 -4.60 11.67
C GLU A 262 7.11 -5.81 12.43
N LEU A 263 5.82 -6.10 12.28
CA LEU A 263 5.17 -7.25 12.86
C LEU A 263 5.66 -8.59 12.29
N LEU A 264 5.92 -8.67 10.99
CA LEU A 264 6.38 -9.89 10.33
C LEU A 264 7.89 -10.08 10.46
N SER A 265 8.68 -9.02 10.60
CA SER A 265 10.14 -9.11 10.83
C SER A 265 10.46 -9.74 12.18
N ASN A 266 9.64 -9.49 13.21
CA ASN A 266 9.75 -10.11 14.52
C ASN A 266 9.42 -11.62 14.52
N TRP A 267 8.76 -12.12 13.48
CA TRP A 267 8.44 -13.55 13.29
C TRP A 267 9.43 -14.28 12.38
N GLY A 268 10.56 -13.65 12.05
CA GLY A 268 11.66 -14.28 11.29
C GLY A 268 11.44 -14.31 9.77
N TRP A 269 10.44 -13.63 9.25
CA TRP A 269 10.21 -13.48 7.81
C TRP A 269 10.86 -12.18 7.33
N ASN A 270 12.10 -12.31 6.84
CA ASN A 270 12.85 -11.19 6.29
C ASN A 270 12.24 -10.75 4.98
N SER A 271 11.71 -9.56 4.94
CA SER A 271 11.29 -8.88 3.73
C SER A 271 12.44 -8.05 3.16
N ILE A 272 12.56 -8.03 1.86
CA ILE A 272 13.69 -7.45 1.13
C ILE A 272 13.17 -6.28 0.28
N GLY A 273 13.69 -5.09 0.53
CA GLY A 273 13.52 -3.92 -0.32
C GLY A 273 12.50 -2.89 0.16
N SER A 274 12.84 -1.63 0.03
CA SER A 274 11.96 -0.50 0.35
C SER A 274 11.71 0.36 -0.88
N PHE A 275 10.45 0.76 -1.07
CA PHE A 275 9.99 1.71 -2.07
C PHE A 275 9.45 2.96 -1.43
N ASP A 276 9.42 4.08 -2.16
CA ASP A 276 8.66 5.27 -1.78
C ASP A 276 7.15 5.02 -1.77
N GLU A 277 6.67 4.09 -2.59
CA GLU A 277 5.28 3.66 -2.58
C GLU A 277 5.12 2.42 -1.70
N MET A 278 4.29 2.48 -0.67
CA MET A 278 3.87 1.31 0.10
C MET A 278 3.32 0.23 -0.84
N LYS A 279 3.79 -1.01 -0.66
CA LYS A 279 3.22 -2.15 -1.37
C LYS A 279 1.74 -2.25 -1.04
N LYS A 280 0.89 -2.03 -2.05
CA LYS A 280 -0.56 -2.15 -1.90
C LYS A 280 -0.97 -3.60 -2.06
N ASN A 281 -1.87 -4.05 -1.18
CA ASN A 281 -2.45 -5.38 -1.30
C ASN A 281 -3.35 -5.46 -2.54
N ASP A 282 -2.99 -6.34 -3.46
CA ASP A 282 -3.67 -6.57 -4.72
C ASP A 282 -3.94 -8.06 -4.90
N PRO A 283 -5.16 -8.52 -4.59
CA PRO A 283 -5.51 -9.92 -4.67
C PRO A 283 -5.38 -10.50 -6.07
N VAL A 284 -5.67 -9.71 -7.11
CA VAL A 284 -5.61 -10.15 -8.51
C VAL A 284 -4.16 -10.41 -8.91
N LEU A 285 -3.26 -9.48 -8.56
CA LEU A 285 -1.83 -9.62 -8.81
C LEU A 285 -1.23 -10.74 -7.96
N ALA A 286 -1.62 -10.89 -6.70
CA ALA A 286 -1.12 -11.93 -5.81
C ALA A 286 -1.43 -13.34 -6.37
N VAL A 287 -2.66 -13.58 -6.84
CA VAL A 287 -3.04 -14.84 -7.47
C VAL A 287 -2.30 -15.04 -8.80
N ALA A 288 -2.16 -14.00 -9.61
CA ALA A 288 -1.42 -14.10 -10.87
C ALA A 288 0.05 -14.50 -10.64
N MET A 289 0.72 -13.87 -9.66
CA MET A 289 2.12 -14.19 -9.32
C MET A 289 2.29 -15.58 -8.71
N LEU A 290 1.31 -16.05 -7.92
CA LEU A 290 1.32 -17.40 -7.38
C LEU A 290 1.24 -18.48 -8.49
N LEU A 291 0.52 -18.20 -9.57
CA LEU A 291 0.30 -19.11 -10.71
C LEU A 291 1.32 -18.91 -11.84
N SER A 292 2.19 -17.90 -11.75
CA SER A 292 3.19 -17.58 -12.77
C SER A 292 4.58 -18.07 -12.37
N PRO A 293 5.46 -18.37 -13.34
CA PRO A 293 6.85 -18.66 -13.05
C PRO A 293 7.53 -17.43 -12.46
N ASP A 294 8.48 -17.65 -11.55
CA ASP A 294 9.30 -16.57 -11.01
C ASP A 294 10.20 -15.99 -12.10
N LEU A 295 10.27 -14.66 -12.12
CA LEU A 295 11.06 -13.94 -13.13
C LEU A 295 12.57 -14.01 -12.87
N ASN A 296 13.02 -14.54 -11.73
CA ASN A 296 14.46 -14.60 -11.34
C ASN A 296 15.21 -13.25 -11.50
N LEU A 297 14.48 -12.14 -11.40
CA LEU A 297 15.06 -10.80 -11.42
C LEU A 297 15.41 -10.37 -10.00
N SER A 298 16.66 -9.91 -9.81
CA SER A 298 17.03 -9.28 -8.54
C SER A 298 16.22 -8.00 -8.33
N ASP A 299 15.96 -7.65 -7.07
CA ASP A 299 15.25 -6.41 -6.73
C ASP A 299 15.94 -5.18 -7.30
N LYS A 300 17.28 -5.16 -7.30
CA LYS A 300 18.07 -4.09 -7.91
C LYS A 300 17.78 -3.95 -9.40
N ALA A 301 17.70 -5.06 -10.14
CA ALA A 301 17.38 -5.04 -11.57
C ALA A 301 15.95 -4.55 -11.83
N ARG A 302 14.98 -5.02 -11.02
CA ARG A 302 13.58 -4.55 -11.09
C ARG A 302 13.47 -3.05 -10.88
N ILE A 303 14.15 -2.52 -9.85
CA ILE A 303 14.17 -1.08 -9.52
C ILE A 303 14.79 -0.28 -10.67
N ASN A 304 15.91 -0.71 -11.21
CA ASN A 304 16.56 -0.02 -12.32
C ASN A 304 15.67 0.01 -13.58
N ILE A 305 15.00 -1.10 -13.89
CA ILE A 305 14.05 -1.17 -15.01
C ILE A 305 12.87 -0.22 -14.77
N LEU A 306 12.30 -0.23 -13.55
CA LEU A 306 11.19 0.66 -13.19
C LEU A 306 11.58 2.13 -13.32
N ASN A 307 12.74 2.52 -12.81
CA ASN A 307 13.26 3.89 -12.90
C ASN A 307 13.48 4.33 -14.34
N THR A 308 13.99 3.43 -15.19
CA THR A 308 14.36 3.77 -16.56
C THR A 308 13.17 3.77 -17.51
N SER A 309 12.31 2.75 -17.41
CA SER A 309 11.22 2.55 -18.38
C SER A 309 9.93 3.25 -17.98
N PHE A 310 9.66 3.44 -16.67
CA PHE A 310 8.38 3.95 -16.18
C PHE A 310 8.49 5.32 -15.51
N ASN A 311 9.69 5.93 -15.54
CA ASN A 311 9.96 7.24 -14.91
C ASN A 311 9.49 7.33 -13.45
N THR A 312 9.40 6.19 -12.79
CA THR A 312 8.99 6.04 -11.39
C THR A 312 10.24 6.10 -10.51
N ARG A 313 10.30 7.05 -9.59
CA ARG A 313 11.39 7.15 -8.62
C ARG A 313 11.15 6.12 -7.53
N HIS A 314 11.84 4.98 -7.60
CA HIS A 314 11.80 3.97 -6.57
C HIS A 314 13.08 4.06 -5.73
N LEU A 315 12.92 4.25 -4.44
CA LEU A 315 14.01 4.21 -3.49
C LEU A 315 14.15 2.79 -2.95
N SER A 316 15.29 2.17 -3.18
CA SER A 316 15.62 0.85 -2.63
C SER A 316 16.13 0.98 -1.19
N ARG A 317 15.37 1.62 -0.32
CA ARG A 317 15.77 1.82 1.06
C ARG A 317 14.63 1.58 2.05
N ARG A 318 14.99 0.90 3.13
CA ARG A 318 14.12 0.74 4.29
C ARG A 318 13.92 2.10 4.98
N LYS A 319 12.67 2.52 5.11
CA LYS A 319 12.28 3.64 5.95
C LYS A 319 11.97 3.09 7.35
N LEU A 320 12.73 3.53 8.34
CA LEU A 320 12.58 3.03 9.71
C LEU A 320 11.45 3.71 10.46
N TRP A 321 11.11 4.96 10.07
CA TRP A 321 10.09 5.78 10.71
C TRP A 321 9.19 6.45 9.67
N ARG A 322 7.94 6.77 10.05
CA ARG A 322 7.04 7.54 9.19
C ARG A 322 7.55 8.97 8.96
N GLY A 323 7.17 9.58 7.85
CA GLY A 323 7.53 10.94 7.46
C GLY A 323 6.37 11.72 6.84
N ASP A 324 5.11 11.38 7.19
CA ASP A 324 3.91 11.87 6.51
C ASP A 324 3.63 13.36 6.79
N ASN A 325 4.12 13.88 7.93
CA ASN A 325 3.95 15.29 8.32
C ASN A 325 5.19 16.15 8.07
N LEU A 326 6.14 15.63 7.27
CA LEU A 326 7.37 16.34 6.96
C LEU A 326 7.25 17.16 5.69
N SER A 327 7.78 18.38 5.75
CA SER A 327 7.89 19.26 4.59
C SER A 327 9.25 19.95 4.58
N THR A 328 9.74 20.25 3.38
CA THR A 328 10.93 21.12 3.22
C THR A 328 10.50 22.55 3.46
N SER A 329 11.06 23.18 4.50
CA SER A 329 10.74 24.58 4.84
C SER A 329 11.66 25.58 4.13
N GLU A 330 12.92 25.19 3.87
CA GLU A 330 13.91 26.07 3.26
C GLU A 330 14.97 25.25 2.52
N VAL A 331 15.43 25.77 1.39
CA VAL A 331 16.59 25.24 0.65
C VAL A 331 17.53 26.39 0.30
N LEU A 332 18.74 26.38 0.88
CA LEU A 332 19.79 27.31 0.55
C LEU A 332 20.84 26.58 -0.29
N THR A 333 21.17 27.14 -1.46
CA THR A 333 22.18 26.58 -2.36
C THR A 333 23.35 27.53 -2.51
N ASN A 334 24.54 27.09 -2.15
CA ASN A 334 25.81 27.80 -2.32
C ASN A 334 26.61 27.10 -3.40
N ILE A 335 27.04 27.83 -4.43
CA ILE A 335 27.78 27.32 -5.56
C ILE A 335 29.14 28.05 -5.65
N ARG A 336 30.22 27.24 -5.72
CA ARG A 336 31.57 27.75 -5.99
C ARG A 336 32.03 27.20 -7.32
N LEU A 337 32.33 28.08 -8.26
CA LEU A 337 32.82 27.72 -9.58
C LEU A 337 34.34 27.76 -9.63
N TYR A 338 34.94 26.73 -10.21
CA TYR A 338 36.37 26.60 -10.49
C TYR A 338 36.57 26.48 -11.99
N PRO A 339 36.53 27.60 -12.74
CA PRO A 339 36.55 27.59 -14.21
C PRO A 339 37.79 26.89 -14.79
N ASP A 340 38.95 27.10 -14.20
CA ASP A 340 40.22 26.52 -14.64
C ASP A 340 40.20 25.00 -14.62
N TYR A 341 39.45 24.41 -13.71
CA TYR A 341 39.29 22.96 -13.57
C TYR A 341 38.00 22.45 -14.19
N ARG A 342 37.17 23.32 -14.74
CA ARG A 342 35.82 23.01 -15.26
C ARG A 342 34.93 22.25 -14.25
N ILE A 343 35.00 22.65 -12.99
CA ILE A 343 34.31 22.01 -11.87
C ILE A 343 33.49 23.05 -11.12
N ALA A 344 32.30 22.66 -10.70
CA ALA A 344 31.48 23.38 -9.75
C ALA A 344 31.34 22.58 -8.44
N TYR A 345 31.52 23.22 -7.31
CA TYR A 345 31.20 22.68 -5.99
C TYR A 345 29.91 23.29 -5.50
N THR A 346 28.93 22.45 -5.21
CA THR A 346 27.60 22.86 -4.77
C THR A 346 27.30 22.34 -3.37
N GLU A 347 26.90 23.21 -2.48
CA GLU A 347 26.37 22.88 -1.16
C GLU A 347 24.87 23.20 -1.12
N LYS A 348 24.03 22.22 -0.79
CA LYS A 348 22.60 22.41 -0.53
C LYS A 348 22.34 22.19 0.96
N ILE A 349 21.90 23.26 1.64
CA ILE A 349 21.43 23.22 3.02
C ILE A 349 19.91 23.15 2.98
N ILE A 350 19.35 22.14 3.59
CA ILE A 350 17.93 21.84 3.56
C ILE A 350 17.40 21.80 4.98
N SER A 351 16.35 22.58 5.24
CA SER A 351 15.63 22.62 6.51
C SER A 351 14.32 21.85 6.38
N ILE A 352 14.09 20.91 7.29
CA ILE A 352 12.94 20.03 7.35
C ILE A 352 12.06 20.47 8.51
N LYS A 353 10.78 20.71 8.23
CA LYS A 353 9.76 21.02 9.23
C LYS A 353 8.86 19.82 9.43
N ASN A 354 8.64 19.44 10.69
CA ASN A 354 7.61 18.50 11.08
C ASN A 354 6.37 19.30 11.53
N SER A 355 5.26 19.12 10.83
CA SER A 355 3.99 19.83 11.09
C SER A 355 3.02 19.04 11.98
N SER A 356 3.49 17.95 12.61
CA SER A 356 2.69 17.16 13.55
C SER A 356 2.28 17.99 14.76
N SER A 357 1.06 17.82 15.24
CA SER A 357 0.52 18.46 16.44
C SER A 357 1.12 17.91 17.76
N TRP A 358 1.73 16.74 17.71
CA TRP A 358 2.33 16.07 18.86
C TRP A 358 3.82 16.39 18.99
N GLN A 359 4.22 17.06 20.06
CA GLN A 359 5.61 17.49 20.30
C GLN A 359 6.63 16.34 20.39
N ARG A 360 6.21 15.12 20.71
CA ARG A 360 7.07 13.93 20.80
C ARG A 360 7.13 13.09 19.53
N ASN A 361 6.41 13.49 18.46
CA ASN A 361 6.39 12.73 17.22
C ASN A 361 7.72 12.85 16.48
N GLN A 362 8.50 11.76 16.51
CA GLN A 362 9.77 11.63 15.80
C GLN A 362 9.52 11.00 14.43
N GLN A 363 9.96 11.65 13.37
CA GLN A 363 9.79 11.17 12.01
C GLN A 363 11.13 11.09 11.28
N GLU A 364 11.23 10.23 10.26
CA GLU A 364 12.38 10.09 9.39
C GLU A 364 12.12 10.75 8.05
N ALA A 365 13.00 11.68 7.64
CA ALA A 365 12.97 12.30 6.33
C ALA A 365 13.85 11.51 5.35
N LEU A 366 13.31 11.21 4.17
CA LEU A 366 14.04 10.62 3.06
C LEU A 366 14.08 11.60 1.89
N TYR A 367 15.28 11.92 1.43
CA TYR A 367 15.52 12.77 0.26
C TYR A 367 16.25 11.98 -0.83
N SER A 368 15.83 12.17 -2.08
CA SER A 368 16.52 11.67 -3.25
C SER A 368 16.89 12.83 -4.16
N PHE A 369 18.15 12.86 -4.54
CA PHE A 369 18.70 13.83 -5.47
C PHE A 369 19.28 13.11 -6.67
N LYS A 370 18.88 13.52 -7.87
CA LYS A 370 19.58 13.17 -9.09
C LYS A 370 20.66 14.22 -9.29
N LEU A 371 21.92 13.83 -9.17
CA LEU A 371 23.05 14.71 -9.43
C LEU A 371 23.33 14.79 -10.94
N PRO A 372 23.90 15.89 -11.43
CA PRO A 372 24.39 16.00 -12.81
C PRO A 372 25.34 14.85 -13.17
N GLU A 373 25.41 14.49 -14.45
CA GLU A 373 26.30 13.44 -14.91
C GLU A 373 27.77 13.75 -14.58
N GLY A 374 28.51 12.76 -14.11
CA GLY A 374 29.91 12.94 -13.65
C GLY A 374 30.07 13.60 -12.29
N SER A 375 28.95 13.89 -11.58
CA SER A 375 29.02 14.45 -10.24
C SER A 375 29.45 13.45 -9.19
N THR A 376 30.04 13.96 -8.12
CA THR A 376 30.44 13.17 -6.94
C THR A 376 29.96 13.84 -5.67
N ALA A 377 29.20 13.12 -4.82
CA ALA A 377 28.84 13.58 -3.49
C ALA A 377 30.09 13.58 -2.60
N THR A 378 30.40 14.72 -2.02
CA THR A 378 31.67 14.95 -1.30
C THR A 378 31.49 15.15 0.18
N SER A 379 30.32 15.60 0.62
CA SER A 379 30.06 15.82 2.04
C SER A 379 28.58 15.67 2.39
N LEU A 380 28.33 15.22 3.61
CA LEU A 380 27.07 15.25 4.29
C LEU A 380 27.31 15.82 5.70
N SER A 381 26.47 16.71 6.15
CA SER A 381 26.48 17.22 7.53
C SER A 381 25.04 17.29 8.07
N LEU A 382 24.90 17.12 9.38
CA LEU A 382 23.65 17.27 10.12
C LEU A 382 23.86 18.28 11.25
N TRP A 383 22.92 19.19 11.47
CA TRP A 383 22.94 20.06 12.65
C TRP A 383 22.31 19.34 13.84
N ILE A 384 23.10 19.22 14.91
CA ILE A 384 22.69 18.62 16.19
C ILE A 384 22.90 19.69 17.26
N ASN A 385 21.82 20.09 17.93
CA ASN A 385 21.85 21.16 18.94
C ASN A 385 22.50 22.46 18.43
N GLY A 386 22.24 22.82 17.17
CA GLY A 386 22.81 24.02 16.55
C GLY A 386 24.26 23.93 16.04
N VAL A 387 24.93 22.79 16.27
CA VAL A 387 26.30 22.53 15.81
C VAL A 387 26.30 21.66 14.57
N GLU A 388 27.10 22.03 13.58
CA GLU A 388 27.25 21.24 12.35
C GLU A 388 28.19 20.04 12.58
N GLU A 389 27.62 18.82 12.53
CA GLU A 389 28.34 17.55 12.63
C GLU A 389 28.53 16.95 11.24
N LYS A 390 29.79 16.67 10.85
CA LYS A 390 30.14 16.10 9.56
C LYS A 390 30.07 14.56 9.56
N SER A 391 29.48 13.99 8.53
CA SER A 391 29.43 12.54 8.32
C SER A 391 30.80 11.97 7.96
N ARG A 392 30.97 10.67 8.25
CA ARG A 392 32.19 9.92 7.92
C ARG A 392 31.89 8.94 6.76
N LEU A 393 32.84 8.82 5.84
CA LEU A 393 32.76 7.82 4.77
C LEU A 393 32.93 6.42 5.37
N SER A 394 32.06 5.50 4.97
CA SER A 394 32.09 4.09 5.40
C SER A 394 31.59 3.15 4.30
N THR A 395 31.77 1.85 4.47
CA THR A 395 31.15 0.87 3.57
C THR A 395 29.64 0.86 3.81
N ARG A 396 28.86 0.62 2.74
CA ARG A 396 27.39 0.59 2.80
C ARG A 396 26.90 -0.28 3.96
N LYS A 397 27.39 -1.53 4.06
CA LYS A 397 27.00 -2.47 5.11
C LYS A 397 27.24 -1.93 6.53
N LYS A 398 28.39 -1.30 6.78
CA LYS A 398 28.71 -0.73 8.09
C LYS A 398 27.84 0.51 8.39
N ALA A 399 27.63 1.35 7.38
CA ALA A 399 26.81 2.54 7.52
C ALA A 399 25.35 2.19 7.80
N ASP A 400 24.77 1.22 7.06
CA ASP A 400 23.40 0.75 7.27
C ASP A 400 23.21 0.11 8.65
N SER A 401 24.15 -0.76 9.07
CA SER A 401 24.10 -1.39 10.40
C SER A 401 24.18 -0.35 11.52
N ALA A 402 25.10 0.61 11.41
CA ALA A 402 25.22 1.69 12.40
C ALA A 402 23.98 2.56 12.45
N TYR A 403 23.45 2.96 11.29
CA TYR A 403 22.22 3.77 11.21
C TYR A 403 21.03 3.03 11.82
N THR A 404 20.80 1.77 11.46
CA THR A 404 19.71 0.95 11.99
C THR A 404 19.81 0.80 13.51
N THR A 405 21.03 0.59 14.05
CA THR A 405 21.22 0.49 15.50
C THR A 405 20.94 1.81 16.20
N ILE A 406 21.48 2.92 15.65
CA ILE A 406 21.33 4.23 16.29
C ILE A 406 19.88 4.71 16.24
N VAL A 407 19.18 4.56 15.10
CA VAL A 407 17.79 5.00 14.93
C VAL A 407 16.81 4.05 15.59
N GLY A 408 16.99 2.74 15.39
CA GLY A 408 16.05 1.73 15.87
C GLY A 408 16.18 1.41 17.36
N VAL A 409 17.40 1.42 17.90
CA VAL A 409 17.69 1.01 19.29
C VAL A 409 18.02 2.20 20.18
N GLU A 410 18.98 3.05 19.78
CA GLU A 410 19.47 4.14 20.62
C GLU A 410 18.65 5.43 20.51
N ARG A 411 17.85 5.58 19.43
CA ARG A 411 17.01 6.76 19.13
C ARG A 411 17.79 8.09 19.17
N ARG A 412 19.01 8.06 18.67
CA ARG A 412 19.87 9.26 18.56
C ARG A 412 19.75 9.90 17.16
N ASP A 413 20.48 10.97 16.95
CA ASP A 413 20.44 11.88 15.80
C ASP A 413 21.38 11.49 14.65
N PRO A 414 21.16 10.44 13.84
CA PRO A 414 21.99 10.13 12.70
C PRO A 414 21.44 10.68 11.40
N SER A 415 22.35 10.88 10.44
CA SER A 415 22.01 10.98 9.03
C SER A 415 22.90 10.03 8.23
N ILE A 416 22.38 9.51 7.13
CA ILE A 416 23.13 8.63 6.24
C ILE A 416 22.88 9.01 4.79
N LEU A 417 23.94 8.94 3.97
CA LEU A 417 23.90 9.14 2.54
C LEU A 417 24.28 7.86 1.82
N HIS A 418 23.45 7.44 0.89
CA HIS A 418 23.71 6.34 -0.01
C HIS A 418 23.83 6.84 -1.44
N TRP A 419 24.93 6.46 -2.08
CA TRP A 419 25.07 6.63 -3.51
C TRP A 419 24.49 5.42 -4.23
N GLN A 420 23.59 5.69 -5.18
CA GLN A 420 22.96 4.67 -6.01
C GLN A 420 23.41 4.79 -7.48
N GLU A 421 23.16 3.76 -8.26
CA GLU A 421 23.40 3.79 -9.70
C GLU A 421 22.56 4.90 -10.36
N GLY A 422 23.08 5.49 -11.45
CA GLY A 422 22.41 6.57 -12.18
C GLY A 422 22.58 7.96 -11.56
N ASN A 423 23.64 8.19 -10.78
CA ASN A 423 23.93 9.45 -10.08
C ASN A 423 22.82 9.88 -9.12
N ILE A 424 22.13 8.92 -8.52
CA ILE A 424 21.12 9.19 -7.49
C ILE A 424 21.78 9.08 -6.12
N VAL A 425 21.56 10.12 -5.31
CA VAL A 425 21.97 10.14 -3.90
C VAL A 425 20.73 10.16 -3.02
N THR A 426 20.65 9.22 -2.10
CA THR A 426 19.57 9.13 -1.11
C THR A 426 20.10 9.49 0.26
N ILE A 427 19.41 10.40 0.96
CA ILE A 427 19.76 10.85 2.31
C ILE A 427 18.59 10.56 3.24
N ALA A 428 18.86 9.88 4.37
CA ALA A 428 17.92 9.78 5.45
C ALA A 428 18.38 10.61 6.64
N VAL A 429 17.44 11.28 7.27
CA VAL A 429 17.66 12.19 8.41
C VAL A 429 16.67 11.85 9.51
N PHE A 430 17.16 11.60 10.70
CA PHE A 430 16.36 11.29 11.90
C PHE A 430 17.01 11.95 13.14
N PRO A 431 16.23 12.31 14.19
CA PRO A 431 14.79 12.50 14.19
C PRO A 431 14.38 13.85 13.64
N CYS A 432 13.27 13.92 12.94
CA CYS A 432 12.60 15.18 12.61
C CYS A 432 11.45 15.39 13.59
N THR A 433 11.60 16.33 14.52
CA THR A 433 10.62 16.61 15.58
C THR A 433 9.85 17.90 15.29
N PRO A 434 8.63 18.08 15.83
CA PRO A 434 7.91 19.35 15.72
C PRO A 434 8.53 20.51 16.50
N ALA A 435 9.42 20.20 17.47
CA ALA A 435 10.02 21.22 18.35
C ALA A 435 10.99 22.15 17.62
N GLU A 436 11.70 21.64 16.60
CA GLU A 436 12.66 22.42 15.82
C GLU A 436 12.78 21.90 14.39
N ASN A 437 13.12 22.79 13.45
CA ASN A 437 13.42 22.40 12.08
C ASN A 437 14.76 21.66 12.03
N ARG A 438 14.72 20.43 11.48
CA ARG A 438 15.94 19.66 11.29
C ARG A 438 16.68 20.14 10.05
N ARG A 439 17.99 20.39 10.17
CA ARG A 439 18.80 20.92 9.09
C ARG A 439 19.91 19.94 8.71
N PHE A 440 20.07 19.69 7.41
CA PHE A 440 21.20 18.92 6.88
C PHE A 440 21.81 19.62 5.65
N LYS A 441 23.05 19.28 5.32
CA LYS A 441 23.79 19.80 4.18
C LYS A 441 24.31 18.66 3.31
N LEU A 442 24.05 18.74 2.01
CA LEU A 442 24.65 17.90 0.99
C LEU A 442 25.64 18.73 0.18
N GLY A 443 26.91 18.31 0.12
CA GLY A 443 27.90 18.86 -0.79
C GLY A 443 28.23 17.87 -1.91
N TYR A 444 28.31 18.39 -3.13
CA TYR A 444 28.72 17.60 -4.29
C TYR A 444 29.53 18.43 -5.28
N THR A 445 30.39 17.75 -6.03
CA THR A 445 31.18 18.32 -7.12
C THR A 445 30.60 17.84 -8.44
N SER A 446 30.42 18.74 -9.40
CA SER A 446 29.94 18.43 -10.75
C SER A 446 30.85 19.02 -11.81
N PRO A 447 31.07 18.33 -12.96
CA PRO A 447 31.74 18.92 -14.10
C PRO A 447 30.87 20.00 -14.73
N MET A 448 31.47 21.07 -15.23
CA MET A 448 30.81 22.07 -16.05
C MET A 448 30.92 21.71 -17.52
N LYS A 449 29.83 21.81 -18.26
CA LYS A 449 29.82 21.65 -19.72
C LYS A 449 30.50 22.84 -20.38
N PHE A 450 31.36 22.56 -21.36
CA PHE A 450 31.99 23.60 -22.16
C PHE A 450 31.40 23.56 -23.57
N GLU A 451 30.63 24.58 -23.93
CA GLU A 451 30.02 24.73 -25.24
C GLU A 451 30.14 26.18 -25.73
N ASN A 452 30.48 26.35 -27.02
CA ASN A 452 30.58 27.68 -27.67
C ASN A 452 31.43 28.69 -26.89
N GLY A 453 32.56 28.26 -26.32
CA GLY A 453 33.46 29.12 -25.56
C GLY A 453 32.99 29.51 -24.17
N LYS A 454 31.89 28.94 -23.67
CA LYS A 454 31.29 29.23 -22.36
C LYS A 454 31.20 27.95 -21.53
N LEU A 455 31.29 28.13 -20.22
CA LEU A 455 31.07 27.08 -19.24
C LEU A 455 29.64 27.17 -18.72
N TYR A 456 28.94 26.03 -18.74
CA TYR A 456 27.59 25.90 -18.23
C TYR A 456 27.57 25.00 -17.00
N TYR A 457 26.88 25.47 -15.97
CA TYR A 457 26.57 24.71 -14.76
C TYR A 457 25.10 24.29 -14.81
N GLU A 458 24.81 23.02 -14.53
CA GLU A 458 23.45 22.45 -14.42
C GLU A 458 23.07 22.23 -12.96
#